data_772542e03b8109421de25a8a43066e08
#
_entry.id   772542e03b8109421de25a8a43066e08
#
_cell.length_a   1.000
_cell.length_b   1.000
_cell.length_c   1.000
_cell.angle_alpha   90.00
_cell.angle_beta   90.00
_cell.angle_gamma   90.00
#
_symmetry.space_group_name_H-M   'P 1'
#
loop_
_entity.id
_entity.type
_entity.pdbx_description
1 polymer ?
#
loop_
_entity_poly.entity_id
_entity_poly.type
_entity_poly.pdbx_seq_one_letter_code
_entity_poly.pdbx_strand_id
1 'polypeptide(L)'
;CFGLEIFVMGTPKVFESEYRFCLILWEHEPVKSSALVELCREQLGWKPTTTYTVIKRLSERGVLKNENTVVTSLVSKDQIQAAEINEMVEKTFEGSLPAFIAAFSKRQELTKDEIEEIKRYVKKKIDEFNIDISHFTG
;
A
#
# COMPACT_ATOMS: atom_id res chain seq x y z
N CYS A 1 -15.73 -3.59 -7.36
CA CYS A 1 -15.61 -4.26 -6.05
C CYS A 1 -15.00 -5.63 -6.16
N PHE A 2 -15.48 -6.44 -7.08
CA PHE A 2 -14.96 -7.79 -7.25
C PHE A 2 -13.49 -7.78 -7.65
N GLY A 3 -13.11 -6.89 -8.56
CA GLY A 3 -11.73 -6.74 -8.98
C GLY A 3 -10.84 -6.21 -7.85
N LEU A 4 -11.39 -5.34 -6.98
CA LEU A 4 -10.65 -4.81 -5.85
C LEU A 4 -10.37 -5.89 -4.81
N GLU A 5 -11.31 -6.78 -4.54
CA GLU A 5 -11.11 -7.88 -3.60
C GLU A 5 -10.00 -8.81 -4.07
N ILE A 6 -10.01 -9.19 -5.36
CA ILE A 6 -8.96 -10.02 -5.93
C ILE A 6 -7.62 -9.30 -5.85
N PHE A 7 -7.59 -8.00 -6.15
CA PHE A 7 -6.41 -7.15 -6.11
C PHE A 7 -5.80 -7.15 -4.71
N VAL A 8 -6.62 -6.92 -3.67
CA VAL A 8 -6.14 -6.86 -2.29
C VAL A 8 -5.72 -8.24 -1.78
N MET A 9 -6.51 -9.28 -2.06
CA MET A 9 -6.22 -10.64 -1.60
C MET A 9 -4.95 -11.21 -2.22
N GLY A 10 -4.61 -10.81 -3.45
CA GLY A 10 -3.40 -11.26 -4.12
C GLY A 10 -2.14 -10.50 -3.73
N THR A 11 -2.26 -9.49 -2.86
CA THR A 11 -1.12 -8.66 -2.49
C THR A 11 -0.29 -9.35 -1.41
N PRO A 12 1.01 -9.57 -1.63
CA PRO A 12 1.86 -10.18 -0.62
C PRO A 12 2.06 -9.27 0.59
N LYS A 13 2.33 -9.89 1.74
CA LYS A 13 2.56 -9.17 3.00
C LYS A 13 3.91 -8.44 2.96
N VAL A 14 3.92 -7.21 3.46
CA VAL A 14 5.13 -6.40 3.63
C VAL A 14 5.14 -5.89 5.07
N PHE A 15 6.18 -6.22 5.82
CA PHE A 15 6.32 -5.78 7.21
C PHE A 15 6.88 -4.35 7.27
N GLU A 16 6.81 -3.72 8.45
CA GLU A 16 7.16 -2.31 8.61
C GLU A 16 8.54 -1.95 8.07
N SER A 17 9.58 -2.69 8.46
CA SER A 17 10.94 -2.40 7.99
C SER A 17 11.08 -2.61 6.49
N GLU A 18 10.38 -3.60 5.97
CA GLU A 18 10.36 -3.90 4.54
C GLU A 18 9.60 -2.82 3.77
N TYR A 19 8.57 -2.26 4.37
CA TYR A 19 7.84 -1.16 3.77
C TYR A 19 8.74 0.08 3.61
N ARG A 20 9.57 0.36 4.61
CA ARG A 20 10.54 1.46 4.51
C ARG A 20 11.52 1.24 3.37
N PHE A 21 11.95 0.00 3.17
CA PHE A 21 12.77 -0.37 2.01
C PHE A 21 12.01 -0.16 0.71
N CYS A 22 10.74 -0.57 0.66
CA CYS A 22 9.92 -0.41 -0.54
C CYS A 22 9.70 1.05 -0.91
N LEU A 23 9.59 1.95 0.04
CA LEU A 23 9.48 3.38 -0.23
C LEU A 23 10.69 3.88 -1.03
N ILE A 24 11.87 3.40 -0.68
CA ILE A 24 13.10 3.76 -1.40
C ILE A 24 13.08 3.15 -2.80
N LEU A 25 12.69 1.89 -2.90
CA LEU A 25 12.61 1.19 -4.19
C LEU A 25 11.63 1.87 -5.14
N TRP A 26 10.43 2.15 -4.69
CA TRP A 26 9.39 2.78 -5.53
C TRP A 26 9.84 4.14 -6.05
N GLU A 27 10.63 4.85 -5.27
CA GLU A 27 11.11 6.18 -5.66
C GLU A 27 12.24 6.12 -6.70
N HIS A 28 13.01 5.01 -6.74
CA HIS A 28 14.21 4.90 -7.55
C HIS A 28 14.17 3.84 -8.63
N GLU A 29 13.13 3.02 -8.68
CA GLU A 29 13.08 1.91 -9.64
C GLU A 29 12.97 2.35 -11.09
N PRO A 30 13.53 1.62 -12.05
CA PRO A 30 14.41 0.45 -11.86
C PRO A 30 15.78 0.88 -11.35
N VAL A 31 16.33 0.12 -10.43
CA VAL A 31 17.56 0.50 -9.73
C VAL A 31 18.44 -0.71 -9.48
N LYS A 32 19.76 -0.52 -9.60
CA LYS A 32 20.69 -1.60 -9.33
C LYS A 32 20.71 -1.94 -7.84
N SER A 33 20.89 -3.23 -7.52
CA SER A 33 20.95 -3.67 -6.14
C SER A 33 22.08 -2.98 -5.36
N SER A 34 23.21 -2.73 -6.01
CA SER A 34 24.33 -2.02 -5.38
C SER A 34 23.96 -0.58 -5.02
N ALA A 35 23.17 0.08 -5.85
CA ALA A 35 22.68 1.43 -5.57
C ALA A 35 21.67 1.41 -4.42
N LEU A 36 20.82 0.39 -4.36
CA LEU A 36 19.88 0.22 -3.24
C LEU A 36 20.63 0.02 -1.92
N VAL A 37 21.72 -0.73 -1.93
CA VAL A 37 22.55 -0.92 -0.74
C VAL A 37 23.00 0.43 -0.20
N GLU A 38 23.49 1.31 -1.06
CA GLU A 38 23.96 2.64 -0.65
C GLU A 38 22.80 3.50 -0.13
N LEU A 39 21.66 3.48 -0.81
CA LEU A 39 20.48 4.25 -0.39
C LEU A 39 19.96 3.77 0.96
N CYS A 40 19.90 2.46 1.17
CA CYS A 40 19.45 1.88 2.44
C CYS A 40 20.43 2.16 3.56
N ARG A 41 21.74 2.17 3.25
CA ARG A 41 22.75 2.54 4.24
C ARG A 41 22.55 3.99 4.70
N GLU A 42 22.33 4.90 3.75
CA GLU A 42 22.16 6.32 4.05
C GLU A 42 20.84 6.62 4.76
N GLN A 43 19.74 6.02 4.31
CA GLN A 43 18.40 6.36 4.78
C GLN A 43 17.90 5.51 5.93
N LEU A 44 18.33 4.24 6.01
CA LEU A 44 17.86 3.29 7.02
C LEU A 44 18.96 2.82 7.97
N GLY A 45 20.21 3.14 7.67
CA GLY A 45 21.34 2.68 8.47
C GLY A 45 21.61 1.19 8.33
N TRP A 46 21.17 0.58 7.25
CA TRP A 46 21.31 -0.85 7.04
C TRP A 46 22.69 -1.22 6.52
N LYS A 47 23.19 -2.37 7.01
CA LYS A 47 24.40 -2.97 6.46
C LYS A 47 24.09 -3.58 5.09
N PRO A 48 25.09 -3.69 4.19
CA PRO A 48 24.87 -4.31 2.88
C PRO A 48 24.23 -5.69 2.95
N THR A 49 24.64 -6.52 3.90
CA THR A 49 24.07 -7.86 4.08
C THR A 49 22.58 -7.81 4.40
N THR A 50 22.15 -6.82 5.19
CA THR A 50 20.75 -6.66 5.53
C THR A 50 19.93 -6.32 4.28
N THR A 51 20.41 -5.39 3.46
CA THR A 51 19.73 -5.01 2.23
C THR A 51 19.60 -6.19 1.27
N TYR A 52 20.67 -6.94 1.04
CA TYR A 52 20.60 -8.11 0.16
C TYR A 52 19.66 -9.19 0.69
N THR A 53 19.63 -9.39 2.01
CA THR A 53 18.70 -10.33 2.62
C THR A 53 17.25 -9.92 2.40
N VAL A 54 16.95 -8.63 2.55
CA VAL A 54 15.60 -8.12 2.33
C VAL A 54 15.20 -8.23 0.86
N ILE A 55 16.09 -7.90 -0.06
CA ILE A 55 15.84 -8.06 -1.50
C ILE A 55 15.47 -9.51 -1.82
N LYS A 56 16.25 -10.46 -1.32
CA LYS A 56 15.98 -11.88 -1.53
C LYS A 56 14.63 -12.29 -0.96
N ARG A 57 14.36 -11.89 0.28
CA ARG A 57 13.12 -12.24 0.97
C ARG A 57 11.88 -11.69 0.25
N LEU A 58 11.94 -10.44 -0.18
CA LEU A 58 10.84 -9.82 -0.90
C LEU A 58 10.68 -10.38 -2.30
N SER A 59 11.78 -10.78 -2.93
CA SER A 59 11.74 -11.47 -4.22
C SER A 59 11.01 -12.81 -4.09
N GLU A 60 11.30 -13.56 -3.03
CA GLU A 60 10.65 -14.85 -2.79
C GLU A 60 9.15 -14.71 -2.53
N ARG A 61 8.73 -13.60 -1.92
CA ARG A 61 7.31 -13.32 -1.66
C ARG A 61 6.57 -12.70 -2.85
N GLY A 62 7.28 -12.34 -3.92
CA GLY A 62 6.65 -11.75 -5.08
C GLY A 62 6.41 -10.24 -4.98
N VAL A 63 7.10 -9.56 -4.05
CA VAL A 63 6.99 -8.11 -3.89
C VAL A 63 7.81 -7.37 -4.93
N LEU A 64 8.96 -7.92 -5.27
CA LEU A 64 9.88 -7.34 -6.25
C LEU A 64 10.55 -8.43 -7.07
N LYS A 65 11.22 -8.03 -8.13
CA LYS A 65 12.09 -8.93 -8.89
C LYS A 65 13.47 -8.31 -9.00
N ASN A 66 14.48 -9.18 -9.00
CA ASN A 66 15.87 -8.80 -9.19
C ASN A 66 16.40 -9.57 -10.40
N GLU A 67 16.48 -8.90 -11.53
CA GLU A 67 16.95 -9.49 -12.78
C GLU A 67 18.25 -8.78 -13.21
N ASN A 68 19.33 -9.55 -13.33
CA ASN A 68 20.65 -9.02 -13.73
C ASN A 68 21.06 -7.85 -12.85
N THR A 69 20.89 -7.99 -11.55
CA THR A 69 21.16 -6.98 -10.52
C THR A 69 20.30 -5.72 -10.59
N VAL A 70 19.30 -5.68 -11.45
CA VAL A 70 18.35 -4.58 -11.53
C VAL A 70 17.07 -4.97 -10.79
N VAL A 71 16.67 -4.15 -9.83
CA VAL A 71 15.53 -4.41 -8.95
C VAL A 71 14.35 -3.54 -9.38
N THR A 72 13.19 -4.17 -9.53
CA THR A 72 11.92 -3.48 -9.82
C THR A 72 10.83 -4.07 -8.95
N SER A 73 9.85 -3.25 -8.57
CA SER A 73 8.73 -3.74 -7.76
C SER A 73 7.72 -4.48 -8.65
N LEU A 74 7.05 -5.46 -8.04
CA LEU A 74 5.95 -6.19 -8.67
C LEU A 74 4.61 -5.75 -8.10
N VAL A 75 4.62 -4.99 -7.00
CA VAL A 75 3.42 -4.45 -6.37
C VAL A 75 3.62 -2.96 -6.16
N SER A 76 2.53 -2.21 -6.20
CA SER A 76 2.57 -0.76 -6.01
C SER A 76 2.40 -0.39 -4.54
N LYS A 77 2.76 0.84 -4.22
CA LYS A 77 2.51 1.41 -2.90
C LYS A 77 1.02 1.37 -2.57
N ASP A 78 0.18 1.72 -3.53
CA ASP A 78 -1.28 1.71 -3.35
C ASP A 78 -1.81 0.32 -3.03
N GLN A 79 -1.26 -0.72 -3.66
CA GLN A 79 -1.65 -2.10 -3.38
C GLN A 79 -1.33 -2.48 -1.94
N ILE A 80 -0.13 -2.13 -1.48
CA ILE A 80 0.29 -2.44 -0.11
C ILE A 80 -0.57 -1.68 0.89
N GLN A 81 -0.84 -0.40 0.65
CA GLN A 81 -1.68 0.40 1.53
C GLN A 81 -3.10 -0.15 1.62
N ALA A 82 -3.68 -0.52 0.48
CA ALA A 82 -5.03 -1.09 0.45
C ALA A 82 -5.09 -2.41 1.22
N ALA A 83 -4.06 -3.25 1.08
CA ALA A 83 -3.99 -4.52 1.79
C ALA A 83 -3.90 -4.31 3.31
N GLU A 84 -3.15 -3.31 3.76
CA GLU A 84 -3.03 -2.99 5.19
C GLU A 84 -4.36 -2.54 5.78
N ILE A 85 -5.08 -1.67 5.09
CA ILE A 85 -6.40 -1.21 5.54
C ILE A 85 -7.37 -2.40 5.59
N ASN A 86 -7.38 -3.24 4.56
CA ASN A 86 -8.27 -4.39 4.53
C ASN A 86 -7.98 -5.35 5.68
N GLU A 87 -6.73 -5.61 5.98
CA GLU A 87 -6.34 -6.48 7.08
C GLU A 87 -6.82 -5.91 8.42
N MET A 88 -6.67 -4.61 8.63
CA MET A 88 -7.14 -3.95 9.84
C MET A 88 -8.65 -4.06 9.99
N VAL A 89 -9.39 -3.79 8.93
CA VAL A 89 -10.85 -3.86 8.94
C VAL A 89 -11.31 -5.28 9.28
N GLU A 90 -10.69 -6.29 8.66
CA GLU A 90 -11.04 -7.69 8.93
C GLU A 90 -10.73 -8.11 10.36
N LYS A 91 -9.56 -7.78 10.87
CA LYS A 91 -9.12 -8.22 12.19
C LYS A 91 -9.72 -7.43 13.34
N THR A 92 -9.82 -6.11 13.18
CA THR A 92 -10.19 -5.22 14.29
C THR A 92 -11.67 -4.86 14.26
N PHE A 93 -12.26 -4.77 13.07
CA PHE A 93 -13.63 -4.32 12.89
C PHE A 93 -14.54 -5.39 12.29
N GLU A 94 -14.12 -6.66 12.36
CA GLU A 94 -14.92 -7.81 11.93
C GLU A 94 -15.46 -7.68 10.49
N GLY A 95 -14.64 -7.07 9.63
CA GLY A 95 -15.00 -6.87 8.23
C GLY A 95 -15.92 -5.68 7.97
N SER A 96 -16.22 -4.89 9.00
CA SER A 96 -17.14 -3.76 8.85
C SER A 96 -16.40 -2.45 8.58
N LEU A 97 -16.41 -2.02 7.33
CA LEU A 97 -15.86 -0.72 6.96
C LEU A 97 -16.62 0.44 7.63
N PRO A 98 -17.97 0.42 7.73
CA PRO A 98 -18.67 1.46 8.49
C PRO A 98 -18.22 1.56 9.94
N ALA A 99 -17.92 0.44 10.61
CA ALA A 99 -17.40 0.46 11.97
C ALA A 99 -16.03 1.12 12.05
N PHE A 100 -15.17 0.84 11.06
CA PHE A 100 -13.87 1.50 10.96
C PHE A 100 -14.03 3.02 10.80
N ILE A 101 -14.91 3.46 9.91
CA ILE A 101 -15.17 4.88 9.67
C ILE A 101 -15.72 5.54 10.92
N ALA A 102 -16.62 4.87 11.65
CA ALA A 102 -17.17 5.39 12.90
C ALA A 102 -16.08 5.60 13.94
N ALA A 103 -15.18 4.63 14.09
CA ALA A 103 -14.05 4.76 15.01
C ALA A 103 -13.10 5.87 14.59
N PHE A 104 -12.81 5.96 13.28
CA PHE A 104 -11.97 7.01 12.73
C PHE A 104 -12.54 8.40 13.02
N SER A 105 -13.85 8.57 12.88
CA SER A 105 -14.50 9.86 13.06
C SER A 105 -14.49 10.35 14.51
N LYS A 106 -14.15 9.49 15.46
CA LYS A 106 -14.05 9.86 16.86
C LYS A 106 -12.71 10.50 17.20
N ARG A 107 -11.76 10.50 16.29
CA ARG A 107 -10.47 11.17 16.51
C ARG A 107 -10.69 12.68 16.61
N GLN A 108 -10.04 13.28 17.63
CA GLN A 108 -10.19 14.72 17.89
C GLN A 108 -9.21 15.59 17.12
N GLU A 109 -8.31 14.98 16.39
CA GLU A 109 -7.21 15.68 15.71
C GLU A 109 -7.49 16.01 14.24
N LEU A 110 -8.71 15.77 13.77
CA LEU A 110 -9.07 16.10 12.40
C LEU A 110 -9.25 17.60 12.22
N THR A 111 -8.50 18.15 11.29
CA THR A 111 -8.63 19.56 10.95
C THR A 111 -9.81 19.76 10.01
N LYS A 112 -10.30 21.00 9.92
CA LYS A 112 -11.37 21.35 9.00
C LYS A 112 -10.98 21.05 7.54
N ASP A 113 -9.74 21.35 7.19
CA ASP A 113 -9.23 21.11 5.83
C ASP A 113 -9.18 19.62 5.51
N GLU A 114 -8.76 18.78 6.47
CA GLU A 114 -8.76 17.34 6.31
C GLU A 114 -10.17 16.80 6.11
N ILE A 115 -11.13 17.29 6.89
CA ILE A 115 -12.54 16.87 6.76
C ILE A 115 -13.08 17.21 5.37
N GLU A 116 -12.79 18.40 4.87
CA GLU A 116 -13.23 18.82 3.54
C GLU A 116 -12.62 17.95 2.43
N GLU A 117 -11.37 17.60 2.59
CA GLU A 117 -10.68 16.75 1.63
C GLU A 117 -11.24 15.32 1.64
N ILE A 118 -11.51 14.78 2.84
CA ILE A 118 -12.14 13.46 2.98
C ILE A 118 -13.52 13.44 2.33
N LYS A 119 -14.29 14.51 2.52
CA LYS A 119 -15.62 14.66 1.87
C LYS A 119 -15.51 14.56 0.35
N ARG A 120 -14.49 15.17 -0.24
CA ARG A 120 -14.30 15.11 -1.69
C ARG A 120 -14.05 13.69 -2.17
N TYR A 121 -13.25 12.92 -1.45
CA TYR A 121 -12.99 11.52 -1.81
C TYR A 121 -14.26 10.68 -1.70
N VAL A 122 -15.01 10.85 -0.61
CA VAL A 122 -16.27 10.11 -0.39
C VAL A 122 -17.29 10.47 -1.46
N LYS A 123 -17.42 11.76 -1.78
CA LYS A 123 -18.34 12.22 -2.82
C LYS A 123 -18.00 11.61 -4.18
N LYS A 124 -16.73 11.57 -4.51
CA LYS A 124 -16.27 10.94 -5.75
C LYS A 124 -16.70 9.48 -5.83
N LYS A 125 -16.56 8.75 -4.72
CA LYS A 125 -16.97 7.35 -4.64
C LYS A 125 -18.49 7.19 -4.81
N ILE A 126 -19.26 8.08 -4.20
CA ILE A 126 -20.72 8.09 -4.32
C ILE A 126 -21.11 8.36 -5.77
N ASP A 127 -20.48 9.32 -6.43
CA ASP A 127 -20.75 9.65 -7.81
C ASP A 127 -20.45 8.47 -8.73
N GLU A 128 -19.35 7.78 -8.51
CA GLU A 128 -18.97 6.57 -9.26
C GLU A 128 -20.03 5.48 -9.08
N PHE A 129 -20.51 5.28 -7.86
CA PHE A 129 -21.53 4.30 -7.56
C PHE A 129 -22.87 4.66 -8.24
N ASN A 130 -23.25 5.92 -8.23
CA ASN A 130 -24.48 6.39 -8.87
C ASN A 130 -24.42 6.22 -10.38
N ILE A 131 -23.27 6.46 -11.00
CA ILE A 131 -23.08 6.24 -12.43
C ILE A 131 -23.25 4.75 -12.76
N ASP A 132 -22.69 3.86 -11.94
CA ASP A 132 -22.84 2.43 -12.13
C ASP A 132 -24.30 2.00 -12.05
N ILE A 133 -25.05 2.52 -11.07
CA ILE A 133 -26.47 2.22 -10.92
C ILE A 133 -27.27 2.72 -12.12
N SER A 134 -27.01 3.93 -12.59
CA SER A 134 -27.73 4.50 -13.73
C SER A 134 -27.45 3.70 -14.99
N HIS A 135 -26.29 3.09 -15.11
CA HIS A 135 -25.92 2.22 -16.22
C HIS A 135 -26.80 0.96 -16.26
N PHE A 136 -27.18 0.46 -15.09
CA PHE A 136 -28.08 -0.70 -15.00
C PHE A 136 -29.56 -0.34 -15.16
N THR A 137 -29.96 0.86 -14.80
CA THR A 137 -31.36 1.27 -14.84
C THR A 137 -31.75 2.00 -16.13
N GLY A 138 -30.75 2.42 -16.86
CA GLY A 138 -30.96 3.10 -18.13
C GLY A 138 -31.04 2.13 -19.26
#